data_168f96727f8cc1cc10bade124a9f50cb
#
_entry.id   168f96727f8cc1cc10bade124a9f50cb
#
_cell.length_a   1.000
_cell.length_b   1.000
_cell.length_c   1.000
_cell.angle_alpha   90.00
_cell.angle_beta   90.00
_cell.angle_gamma   90.00
#
_symmetry.space_group_name_H-M   'P 1'
#
loop_
_entity.id
_entity.type
_entity.pdbx_description
1 polymer ?
#
loop_
_entity_poly.entity_id
_entity_poly.type
_entity_poly.pdbx_seq_one_letter_code
_entity_poly.pdbx_strand_id
1 'polypeptide(L)'
;ELGLQEEVCYDLAVAGMLHDLGKVRLNFYMNEKVEDEILAVDETRYMRMHPSIGYAILADYDYNQTVLDAVLYHHEHYDGTGYPHNLVGKQIPLVGRIMHVCDIFGALISNRDYREGFDVETALDIMIDEVKNFDMKVFLAFQRVAFSDGVMETVMEKGNLDELFEEEQE
;
A
#
# COMPACT_ATOMS: atom_id res chain seq x y z
N GLU A 1 10.13 12.72 10.63
CA GLU A 1 8.91 13.46 10.94
C GLU A 1 8.09 12.82 12.10
N LEU A 2 7.89 11.52 12.10
CA LEU A 2 7.16 10.81 13.16
C LEU A 2 8.03 10.36 14.33
N GLY A 3 9.35 10.52 14.27
CA GLY A 3 10.30 10.11 15.32
C GLY A 3 10.42 8.58 15.46
N LEU A 4 10.25 7.84 14.38
CA LEU A 4 10.41 6.38 14.36
C LEU A 4 11.88 6.01 14.52
N GLN A 5 12.14 4.86 15.15
CA GLN A 5 13.46 4.25 15.19
C GLN A 5 13.84 3.74 13.79
N GLU A 6 15.13 3.70 13.49
CA GLU A 6 15.64 3.26 12.18
C GLU A 6 15.21 1.84 11.84
N GLU A 7 15.20 0.94 12.82
CA GLU A 7 14.72 -0.43 12.66
C GLU A 7 13.26 -0.48 12.17
N VAL A 8 12.38 0.34 12.75
CA VAL A 8 10.96 0.43 12.33
C VAL A 8 10.84 0.98 10.90
N CYS A 9 11.71 1.93 10.52
CA CYS A 9 11.73 2.45 9.15
C CYS A 9 12.17 1.38 8.15
N TYR A 10 13.17 0.57 8.51
CA TYR A 10 13.59 -0.58 7.70
C TYR A 10 12.47 -1.61 7.54
N ASP A 11 11.82 -1.98 8.64
CA ASP A 11 10.68 -2.90 8.63
C ASP A 11 9.53 -2.40 7.77
N LEU A 12 9.22 -1.10 7.81
CA LEU A 12 8.22 -0.49 6.96
C LEU A 12 8.60 -0.55 5.47
N ALA A 13 9.88 -0.36 5.14
CA ALA A 13 10.35 -0.51 3.76
C ALA A 13 10.19 -1.96 3.28
N VAL A 14 10.55 -2.95 4.10
CA VAL A 14 10.33 -4.38 3.83
C VAL A 14 8.84 -4.68 3.66
N ALA A 15 8.00 -4.16 4.57
CA ALA A 15 6.56 -4.33 4.48
C ALA A 15 5.99 -3.70 3.18
N GLY A 16 6.49 -2.54 2.77
CA GLY A 16 6.11 -1.89 1.52
C GLY A 16 6.38 -2.74 0.29
N MET A 17 7.49 -3.48 0.26
CA MET A 17 7.80 -4.42 -0.82
C MET A 17 6.92 -5.68 -0.81
N LEU A 18 6.39 -6.06 0.35
CA LEU A 18 5.70 -7.35 0.57
C LEU A 18 4.19 -7.21 0.83
N HIS A 19 3.64 -5.98 0.95
CA HIS A 19 2.26 -5.76 1.40
C HIS A 19 1.23 -6.48 0.52
N ASP A 20 1.50 -6.58 -0.75
CA ASP A 20 0.63 -7.20 -1.77
C ASP A 20 0.95 -8.68 -2.06
N LEU A 21 1.88 -9.30 -1.33
CA LEU A 21 2.29 -10.69 -1.56
C LEU A 21 1.11 -11.67 -1.58
N GLY A 22 0.09 -11.39 -0.77
CA GLY A 22 -1.13 -12.20 -0.75
C GLY A 22 -1.90 -12.23 -2.08
N LYS A 23 -1.76 -11.22 -2.93
CA LYS A 23 -2.38 -11.18 -4.26
C LYS A 23 -1.83 -12.26 -5.20
N VAL A 24 -0.55 -12.61 -5.07
CA VAL A 24 0.08 -13.67 -5.87
C VAL A 24 -0.66 -15.00 -5.67
N ARG A 25 -1.01 -15.31 -4.41
CA ARG A 25 -1.76 -16.53 -4.11
C ARG A 25 -3.20 -16.48 -4.63
N LEU A 26 -3.82 -15.32 -4.57
CA LEU A 26 -5.20 -15.12 -5.09
C LEU A 26 -5.26 -15.23 -6.60
N ASN A 27 -4.32 -14.65 -7.33
CA ASN A 27 -4.25 -14.73 -8.79
C ASN A 27 -4.17 -16.18 -9.28
N PHE A 28 -3.46 -17.05 -8.54
CA PHE A 28 -3.40 -18.47 -8.87
C PHE A 28 -4.79 -19.12 -8.80
N TYR A 29 -5.58 -18.85 -7.75
CA TYR A 29 -6.93 -19.38 -7.59
C TYR A 29 -7.95 -18.79 -8.58
N MET A 30 -7.79 -17.52 -8.94
CA MET A 30 -8.69 -16.83 -9.86
C MET A 30 -8.50 -17.33 -11.30
N ASN A 31 -7.27 -17.56 -11.74
CA ASN A 31 -6.95 -18.07 -13.06
C ASN A 31 -7.42 -19.53 -13.29
N GLU A 32 -7.60 -20.32 -12.23
CA GLU A 32 -8.13 -21.68 -12.34
C GLU A 32 -9.66 -21.74 -12.46
N LYS A 33 -10.39 -20.65 -12.19
CA LYS A 33 -11.86 -20.63 -12.09
C LYS A 33 -12.60 -19.86 -13.19
N VAL A 34 -11.91 -19.40 -14.23
CA VAL A 34 -12.53 -18.53 -15.26
C VAL A 34 -13.41 -19.33 -16.20
N GLU A 35 -14.66 -19.54 -15.84
CA GLU A 35 -15.73 -19.90 -16.81
C GLU A 35 -17.14 -19.32 -16.49
N ASP A 36 -17.37 -18.52 -15.43
CA ASP A 36 -18.71 -18.03 -15.11
C ASP A 36 -18.81 -16.53 -14.77
N GLU A 37 -19.77 -15.84 -15.37
CA GLU A 37 -20.09 -14.40 -15.24
C GLU A 37 -20.51 -13.90 -13.82
N ILE A 38 -20.50 -14.75 -12.80
CA ILE A 38 -20.90 -14.42 -11.41
C ILE A 38 -19.74 -13.76 -10.63
N LEU A 39 -18.57 -13.58 -11.25
CA LEU A 39 -17.28 -13.37 -10.57
C LEU A 39 -17.00 -11.96 -10.03
N ALA A 40 -17.62 -10.89 -10.53
CA ALA A 40 -17.18 -9.53 -10.16
C ALA A 40 -17.37 -9.18 -8.67
N VAL A 41 -18.42 -9.68 -8.02
CA VAL A 41 -18.66 -9.44 -6.57
C VAL A 41 -17.75 -10.31 -5.72
N ASP A 42 -17.53 -11.55 -6.17
CA ASP A 42 -16.63 -12.49 -5.50
C ASP A 42 -15.16 -12.04 -5.64
N GLU A 43 -14.76 -11.51 -6.80
CA GLU A 43 -13.41 -10.98 -7.04
C GLU A 43 -13.04 -9.88 -6.03
N THR A 44 -13.91 -8.90 -5.80
CA THR A 44 -13.67 -7.85 -4.81
C THR A 44 -13.55 -8.43 -3.41
N ARG A 45 -14.38 -9.42 -3.07
CA ARG A 45 -14.35 -10.09 -1.77
C ARG A 45 -13.05 -10.89 -1.59
N TYR A 46 -12.63 -11.62 -2.62
CA TYR A 46 -11.37 -12.36 -2.60
C TYR A 46 -10.18 -11.40 -2.52
N MET A 47 -10.21 -10.31 -3.28
CA MET A 47 -9.14 -9.31 -3.25
C MET A 47 -8.95 -8.72 -1.86
N ARG A 48 -10.02 -8.51 -1.09
CA ARG A 48 -9.95 -8.04 0.31
C ARG A 48 -9.31 -9.04 1.29
N MET A 49 -9.02 -10.27 0.85
CA MET A 49 -8.35 -11.27 1.68
C MET A 49 -6.81 -11.20 1.59
N HIS A 50 -6.23 -10.47 0.60
CA HIS A 50 -4.79 -10.46 0.40
C HIS A 50 -3.97 -9.99 1.62
N PRO A 51 -4.42 -9.02 2.47
CA PRO A 51 -3.65 -8.64 3.64
C PRO A 51 -3.52 -9.79 4.65
N SER A 52 -4.63 -10.52 4.88
CA SER A 52 -4.65 -11.68 5.79
C SER A 52 -3.82 -12.85 5.24
N ILE A 53 -3.85 -13.08 3.92
CA ILE A 53 -3.04 -14.11 3.26
C ILE A 53 -1.56 -13.73 3.30
N GLY A 54 -1.22 -12.46 3.00
CA GLY A 54 0.14 -11.95 3.10
C GLY A 54 0.70 -12.08 4.51
N TYR A 55 -0.09 -11.69 5.52
CA TYR A 55 0.24 -11.89 6.94
C TYR A 55 0.57 -13.36 7.25
N ALA A 56 -0.31 -14.30 6.85
CA ALA A 56 -0.11 -15.72 7.12
C ALA A 56 1.16 -16.26 6.45
N ILE A 57 1.42 -15.89 5.20
CA ILE A 57 2.64 -16.26 4.49
C ILE A 57 3.87 -15.75 5.24
N LEU A 58 3.91 -14.46 5.59
CA LEU A 58 5.08 -13.85 6.22
C LEU A 58 5.31 -14.35 7.65
N ALA A 59 4.23 -14.66 8.39
CA ALA A 59 4.34 -15.26 9.72
C ALA A 59 5.02 -16.63 9.70
N ASP A 60 4.83 -17.42 8.64
CA ASP A 60 5.50 -18.71 8.46
C ASP A 60 7.02 -18.56 8.19
N TYR A 61 7.49 -17.37 7.81
CA TYR A 61 8.89 -17.04 7.54
C TYR A 61 9.55 -16.19 8.63
N ASP A 62 8.99 -16.17 9.83
CA ASP A 62 9.53 -15.47 11.02
C ASP A 62 9.75 -13.96 10.85
N TYR A 63 8.96 -13.28 9.99
CA TYR A 63 8.97 -11.82 9.95
C TYR A 63 8.48 -11.24 11.28
N ASN A 64 9.09 -10.13 11.70
CA ASN A 64 8.72 -9.50 12.96
C ASN A 64 7.31 -8.86 12.93
N GLN A 65 6.77 -8.57 14.11
CA GLN A 65 5.39 -8.08 14.26
C GLN A 65 5.17 -6.72 13.56
N THR A 66 6.19 -5.88 13.45
CA THR A 66 6.12 -4.59 12.73
C THR A 66 5.78 -4.80 11.25
N VAL A 67 6.48 -5.72 10.57
CA VAL A 67 6.22 -6.08 9.18
C VAL A 67 4.84 -6.71 9.04
N LEU A 68 4.53 -7.67 9.92
CA LEU A 68 3.25 -8.38 9.89
C LEU A 68 2.05 -7.43 10.08
N ASP A 69 2.12 -6.51 11.04
CA ASP A 69 1.08 -5.52 11.29
C ASP A 69 0.94 -4.54 10.12
N ALA A 70 2.05 -4.11 9.53
CA ALA A 70 2.03 -3.22 8.38
C ALA A 70 1.32 -3.88 7.18
N VAL A 71 1.63 -5.15 6.91
CA VAL A 71 1.00 -5.94 5.83
C VAL A 71 -0.47 -6.23 6.11
N LEU A 72 -0.82 -6.59 7.37
CA LEU A 72 -2.21 -6.94 7.70
C LEU A 72 -3.15 -5.76 7.65
N TYR A 73 -2.69 -4.57 8.10
CA TYR A 73 -3.55 -3.42 8.37
C TYR A 73 -3.43 -2.27 7.35
N HIS A 74 -2.71 -2.44 6.24
CA HIS A 74 -2.53 -1.36 5.26
C HIS A 74 -3.81 -0.93 4.54
N HIS A 75 -4.87 -1.70 4.59
CA HIS A 75 -6.19 -1.34 4.07
C HIS A 75 -7.23 -1.01 5.16
N GLU A 76 -6.80 -0.88 6.41
CA GLU A 76 -7.67 -0.31 7.45
C GLU A 76 -7.78 1.20 7.28
N HIS A 77 -9.00 1.71 7.27
CA HIS A 77 -9.27 3.15 7.23
C HIS A 77 -9.44 3.71 8.64
N TYR A 78 -8.95 4.89 8.89
CA TYR A 78 -8.99 5.52 10.21
C TYR A 78 -10.43 5.71 10.73
N ASP A 79 -11.40 5.84 9.82
CA ASP A 79 -12.84 5.95 10.13
C ASP A 79 -13.54 4.60 10.38
N GLY A 80 -12.83 3.47 10.22
CA GLY A 80 -13.36 2.12 10.44
C GLY A 80 -14.07 1.49 9.23
N THR A 81 -14.04 2.14 8.07
CA THR A 81 -14.65 1.60 6.83
C THR A 81 -13.72 0.67 6.05
N GLY A 82 -12.47 0.50 6.53
CA GLY A 82 -11.44 -0.35 5.93
C GLY A 82 -11.64 -1.84 6.17
N TYR A 83 -10.60 -2.62 5.93
CA TYR A 83 -10.56 -4.07 6.11
C TYR A 83 -9.14 -4.52 6.47
N PRO A 84 -8.93 -5.74 7.02
CA PRO A 84 -9.89 -6.85 7.17
C PRO A 84 -10.72 -6.82 8.47
N HIS A 85 -10.33 -6.04 9.48
CA HIS A 85 -10.94 -6.08 10.82
C HIS A 85 -11.87 -4.91 11.13
N ASN A 86 -11.94 -3.89 10.26
CA ASN A 86 -12.72 -2.65 10.44
C ASN A 86 -12.34 -1.90 11.73
N LEU A 87 -11.03 -1.82 12.01
CA LEU A 87 -10.51 -1.12 13.18
C LEU A 87 -10.71 0.38 13.05
N VAL A 88 -10.94 1.07 14.18
CA VAL A 88 -11.21 2.52 14.20
C VAL A 88 -10.06 3.26 14.86
N GLY A 89 -9.57 4.30 14.21
CA GLY A 89 -8.64 5.25 14.79
C GLY A 89 -7.34 4.59 15.26
N LYS A 90 -7.01 4.76 16.52
CA LYS A 90 -5.77 4.22 17.12
C LYS A 90 -5.80 2.72 17.43
N GLN A 91 -6.91 2.04 17.20
CA GLN A 91 -6.93 0.57 17.21
C GLN A 91 -6.06 -0.01 16.09
N ILE A 92 -5.94 0.74 14.98
CA ILE A 92 -5.03 0.39 13.90
C ILE A 92 -3.59 0.65 14.37
N PRO A 93 -2.67 -0.34 14.32
CA PRO A 93 -1.26 -0.11 14.60
C PRO A 93 -0.68 1.06 13.80
N LEU A 94 0.27 1.81 14.38
CA LEU A 94 0.84 2.99 13.71
C LEU A 94 1.45 2.63 12.35
N VAL A 95 2.10 1.48 12.25
CA VAL A 95 2.73 0.99 11.01
C VAL A 95 1.69 0.71 9.91
N GLY A 96 0.53 0.17 10.25
CA GLY A 96 -0.59 0.00 9.31
C GLY A 96 -1.12 1.35 8.81
N ARG A 97 -1.28 2.35 9.72
CA ARG A 97 -1.70 3.71 9.33
C ARG A 97 -0.70 4.41 8.41
N ILE A 98 0.61 4.18 8.62
CA ILE A 98 1.67 4.69 7.74
C ILE A 98 1.60 4.01 6.38
N MET A 99 1.53 2.68 6.37
CA MET A 99 1.44 1.91 5.13
C MET A 99 0.22 2.32 4.29
N HIS A 100 -0.94 2.54 4.93
CA HIS A 100 -2.15 2.99 4.24
C HIS A 100 -1.93 4.30 3.47
N VAL A 101 -1.30 5.31 4.08
CA VAL A 101 -0.99 6.58 3.43
C VAL A 101 -0.02 6.37 2.26
N CYS A 102 1.04 5.58 2.45
CA CYS A 102 2.05 5.34 1.43
C CYS A 102 1.50 4.54 0.25
N ASP A 103 0.68 3.52 0.51
CA ASP A 103 0.06 2.68 -0.53
C ASP A 103 -0.90 3.48 -1.42
N ILE A 104 -1.80 4.28 -0.81
CA ILE A 104 -2.71 5.14 -1.58
C ILE A 104 -1.93 6.12 -2.44
N PHE A 105 -0.92 6.79 -1.88
CA PHE A 105 -0.10 7.72 -2.64
C PHE A 105 0.65 7.02 -3.78
N GLY A 106 1.32 5.90 -3.50
CA GLY A 106 2.01 5.09 -4.51
C GLY A 106 1.08 4.65 -5.63
N ALA A 107 -0.14 4.23 -5.30
CA ALA A 107 -1.15 3.86 -6.27
C ALA A 107 -1.61 5.03 -7.15
N LEU A 108 -1.62 6.26 -6.62
CA LEU A 108 -2.01 7.45 -7.38
C LEU A 108 -0.93 7.91 -8.35
N ILE A 109 0.35 7.91 -7.96
CA ILE A 109 1.45 8.40 -8.79
C ILE A 109 1.98 7.36 -9.79
N SER A 110 1.65 6.07 -9.62
CA SER A 110 2.08 5.01 -10.52
C SER A 110 1.23 4.94 -11.78
N ASN A 111 1.88 4.64 -12.91
CA ASN A 111 1.19 4.29 -14.15
C ASN A 111 0.42 2.99 -13.96
N ARG A 112 -0.75 2.91 -14.57
CA ARG A 112 -1.62 1.72 -14.62
C ARG A 112 -1.98 1.46 -16.06
N ASP A 113 -2.31 0.23 -16.45
CA ASP A 113 -2.68 -0.15 -17.82
C ASP A 113 -3.76 0.74 -18.45
N TYR A 114 -4.60 1.34 -17.61
CA TYR A 114 -5.74 2.18 -18.03
C TYR A 114 -5.57 3.68 -17.70
N ARG A 115 -4.46 4.10 -17.08
CA ARG A 115 -4.26 5.49 -16.61
C ARG A 115 -2.79 5.79 -16.35
N GLU A 116 -2.32 6.94 -16.81
CA GLU A 116 -1.04 7.51 -16.34
C GLU A 116 -1.11 7.88 -14.85
N GLY A 117 0.04 7.87 -14.19
CA GLY A 117 0.16 8.35 -12.80
C GLY A 117 -0.16 9.84 -12.71
N PHE A 118 -0.75 10.25 -11.60
CA PHE A 118 -0.93 11.67 -11.29
C PHE A 118 0.40 12.27 -10.85
N ASP A 119 0.57 13.57 -11.09
CA ASP A 119 1.63 14.33 -10.44
C ASP A 119 1.40 14.40 -8.92
N VAL A 120 2.46 14.76 -8.19
CA VAL A 120 2.45 14.75 -6.71
C VAL A 120 1.38 15.66 -6.12
N GLU A 121 1.19 16.86 -6.70
CA GLU A 121 0.23 17.84 -6.20
C GLU A 121 -1.20 17.33 -6.37
N THR A 122 -1.54 16.85 -7.57
CA THR A 122 -2.84 16.24 -7.86
C THR A 122 -3.11 15.01 -6.97
N ALA A 123 -2.11 14.15 -6.76
CA ALA A 123 -2.26 12.98 -5.89
C ALA A 123 -2.58 13.38 -4.44
N LEU A 124 -1.89 14.41 -3.92
CA LEU A 124 -2.14 14.91 -2.56
C LEU A 124 -3.52 15.57 -2.44
N ASP A 125 -3.98 16.30 -3.46
CA ASP A 125 -5.32 16.89 -3.48
C ASP A 125 -6.41 15.82 -3.43
N ILE A 126 -6.27 14.74 -4.21
CA ILE A 126 -7.17 13.59 -4.16
C ILE A 126 -7.19 12.95 -2.76
N MET A 127 -6.02 12.82 -2.12
CA MET A 127 -5.95 12.26 -0.76
C MET A 127 -6.59 13.21 0.29
N ILE A 128 -6.55 14.52 0.09
CA ILE A 128 -7.23 15.49 0.98
C ILE A 128 -8.74 15.29 0.95
N ASP A 129 -9.33 15.01 -0.21
CA ASP A 129 -10.76 14.75 -0.33
C ASP A 129 -11.20 13.49 0.46
N GLU A 130 -10.29 12.54 0.63
CA GLU A 130 -10.49 11.29 1.38
C GLU A 130 -9.86 11.31 2.78
N VAL A 131 -9.57 12.48 3.32
CA VAL A 131 -8.79 12.67 4.55
C VAL A 131 -9.33 11.94 5.78
N LYS A 132 -10.64 11.66 5.84
CA LYS A 132 -11.28 10.87 6.91
C LYS A 132 -10.73 9.44 7.03
N ASN A 133 -10.17 8.91 5.93
CA ASN A 133 -9.60 7.57 5.88
C ASN A 133 -8.21 7.50 6.52
N PHE A 134 -7.56 8.65 6.75
CA PHE A 134 -6.19 8.74 7.24
C PHE A 134 -6.08 9.20 8.69
N ASP A 135 -5.06 8.71 9.39
CA ASP A 135 -4.59 9.39 10.60
C ASP A 135 -3.98 10.74 10.21
N MET A 136 -4.61 11.83 10.64
CA MET A 136 -4.19 13.19 10.30
C MET A 136 -2.72 13.48 10.67
N LYS A 137 -2.22 12.91 11.78
CA LYS A 137 -0.83 13.10 12.19
C LYS A 137 0.13 12.42 11.21
N VAL A 138 -0.21 11.22 10.75
CA VAL A 138 0.56 10.46 9.77
C VAL A 138 0.51 11.18 8.42
N PHE A 139 -0.67 11.58 7.98
CA PHE A 139 -0.87 12.26 6.70
C PHE A 139 -0.10 13.58 6.61
N LEU A 140 -0.16 14.43 7.66
CA LEU A 140 0.62 15.68 7.69
C LEU A 140 2.13 15.44 7.73
N ALA A 141 2.60 14.39 8.41
CA ALA A 141 4.02 14.02 8.40
C ALA A 141 4.44 13.55 6.99
N PHE A 142 3.59 12.77 6.33
CA PHE A 142 3.81 12.34 4.95
C PHE A 142 3.88 13.53 3.98
N GLN A 143 2.94 14.48 4.05
CA GLN A 143 2.96 15.67 3.20
C GLN A 143 4.26 16.47 3.34
N ARG A 144 4.77 16.65 4.56
CA ARG A 144 6.06 17.33 4.79
C ARG A 144 7.22 16.63 4.09
N VAL A 145 7.22 15.29 4.08
CA VAL A 145 8.22 14.51 3.36
C VAL A 145 8.04 14.66 1.85
N ALA A 146 6.79 14.56 1.38
CA ALA A 146 6.48 14.67 -0.04
C ALA A 146 6.87 16.03 -0.64
N PHE A 147 6.75 17.11 0.12
CA PHE A 147 7.16 18.45 -0.31
C PHE A 147 8.61 18.82 0.06
N SER A 148 9.39 17.92 0.66
CA SER A 148 10.79 18.20 0.92
C SER A 148 11.63 18.09 -0.35
N ASP A 149 12.60 19.01 -0.52
CA ASP A 149 13.41 19.13 -1.72
C ASP A 149 14.08 17.80 -2.12
N GLY A 150 13.89 17.38 -3.36
CA GLY A 150 14.53 16.23 -3.99
C GLY A 150 13.98 14.85 -3.61
N VAL A 151 13.10 14.71 -2.61
CA VAL A 151 12.57 13.38 -2.22
C VAL A 151 11.63 12.85 -3.30
N MET A 152 10.68 13.66 -3.75
CA MET A 152 9.73 13.24 -4.79
C MET A 152 10.37 13.10 -6.16
N GLU A 153 11.34 13.95 -6.50
CA GLU A 153 12.13 13.80 -7.72
C GLU A 153 12.81 12.42 -7.76
N THR A 154 13.46 12.04 -6.65
CA THR A 154 14.07 10.70 -6.52
C THR A 154 13.06 9.56 -6.60
N VAL A 155 11.86 9.72 -6.03
CA VAL A 155 10.80 8.70 -6.08
C VAL A 155 10.25 8.55 -7.49
N MET A 156 10.01 9.66 -8.20
CA MET A 156 9.49 9.64 -9.57
C MET A 156 10.51 9.08 -10.57
N GLU A 157 11.79 9.47 -10.46
CA GLU A 157 12.88 8.94 -11.30
C GLU A 157 13.08 7.43 -11.13
N LYS A 158 13.02 6.92 -9.88
CA LYS A 158 13.19 5.48 -9.60
C LYS A 158 11.90 4.67 -9.75
N GLY A 159 10.75 5.31 -9.76
CA GLY A 159 9.46 4.65 -9.99
C GLY A 159 9.21 4.27 -11.44
N ASN A 160 9.99 4.82 -12.37
CA ASN A 160 9.89 4.52 -13.80
C ASN A 160 10.76 3.30 -14.18
N LEU A 161 10.55 2.19 -13.48
CA LEU A 161 11.31 0.95 -13.68
C LEU A 161 11.14 0.36 -15.10
N ASP A 162 10.05 0.68 -15.77
CA ASP A 162 9.77 0.19 -17.12
C ASP A 162 10.82 0.69 -18.14
N GLU A 163 11.34 1.92 -17.97
CA GLU A 163 12.43 2.44 -18.82
C GLU A 163 13.76 1.72 -18.60
N LEU A 164 14.04 1.21 -17.40
CA LEU A 164 15.28 0.48 -17.09
C LEU A 164 15.33 -0.91 -17.74
N PHE A 165 14.17 -1.53 -18.00
CA PHE A 165 14.11 -2.84 -18.66
C PHE A 165 14.08 -2.75 -20.20
N GLU A 166 13.76 -1.60 -20.77
CA GLU A 166 13.83 -1.39 -22.23
C GLU A 166 15.26 -1.16 -22.73
N GLU A 167 16.13 -0.53 -21.92
CA GLU A 167 17.54 -0.29 -22.27
C GLU A 167 18.43 -1.55 -22.26
N GLU A 168 18.02 -2.64 -21.61
CA GLU A 168 18.77 -3.92 -21.61
C GLU A 168 18.43 -4.84 -22.80
N GLN A 169 17.51 -4.44 -23.70
CA GLN A 169 17.11 -5.23 -24.87
C GLN A 169 17.62 -4.69 -26.22
N GLU A 170 18.40 -3.59 -26.21
CA GLU A 170 19.17 -3.10 -27.40
C GLU A 170 20.64 -3.55 -27.32
#